data_e2a6fddd10b8f74ace219c19d62446c5
#
_entry.id   e2a6fddd10b8f74ace219c19d62446c5
#
_cell.length_a   1.000
_cell.length_b   1.000
_cell.length_c   1.000
_cell.angle_alpha   90.00
_cell.angle_beta   90.00
_cell.angle_gamma   90.00
#
_symmetry.space_group_name_H-M   'P 1'
#
loop_
_entity.id
_entity.type
_entity.pdbx_description
1 polymer ?
#
loop_
_entity_poly.entity_id
_entity_poly.type
_entity_poly.pdbx_seq_one_letter_code
_entity_poly.pdbx_strand_id
1 'polypeptide(L)'
;TIDGSTGRIIAGSVSTVKPEISGDFSKLMSWADSFRKLKVRTNSETPKDTKTAKEFGAEGIGLCRTEHMFFDEERILSVREMILSKTKEDRAIALEKLLPHQKKDFIDIFKIMSGLPVTVRLLDPPLHEFLPRTDKEINEVANIVNLPVEEVESRIEELHEQNPMLGHRGCRLGISFPEIYEMQCRAIFG
;
A
#
# COMPACT_ATOMS: atom_id res chain seq x y z
N THR A 1 3.57 17.02 23.28
CA THR A 1 2.72 17.49 22.16
C THR A 1 3.25 18.81 21.61
N ILE A 2 3.19 18.98 20.29
CA ILE A 2 3.56 20.24 19.61
C ILE A 2 2.28 20.82 19.00
N ASP A 3 2.02 22.09 19.29
CA ASP A 3 0.96 22.86 18.65
C ASP A 3 1.57 23.68 17.50
N GLY A 4 1.38 23.22 16.28
CA GLY A 4 1.93 23.88 15.09
C GLY A 4 1.31 25.23 14.76
N SER A 5 0.11 25.52 15.26
CA SER A 5 -0.58 26.78 15.01
C SER A 5 -0.05 27.92 15.89
N THR A 6 0.29 27.60 17.13
CA THR A 6 0.78 28.62 18.12
C THR A 6 2.28 28.52 18.40
N GLY A 7 2.95 27.46 17.89
CA GLY A 7 4.36 27.17 18.16
C GLY A 7 4.65 26.72 19.60
N ARG A 8 3.64 26.33 20.38
CA ARG A 8 3.81 25.89 21.76
C ARG A 8 4.25 24.43 21.83
N ILE A 9 5.15 24.16 22.77
CA ILE A 9 5.56 22.81 23.17
C ILE A 9 4.90 22.52 24.51
N ILE A 10 4.12 21.45 24.57
CA ILE A 10 3.34 21.05 25.74
C ILE A 10 3.90 19.72 26.23
N ALA A 11 4.28 19.65 27.50
CA ALA A 11 4.73 18.39 28.10
C ALA A 11 3.57 17.39 28.21
N GLY A 12 3.82 16.13 27.78
CA GLY A 12 2.83 15.06 27.80
C GLY A 12 1.86 15.06 26.61
N SER A 13 0.80 14.26 26.76
CA SER A 13 -0.29 14.14 25.79
C SER A 13 -1.45 15.06 26.19
N VAL A 14 -2.03 15.74 25.20
CA VAL A 14 -3.21 16.59 25.38
C VAL A 14 -4.38 16.03 24.57
N SER A 15 -5.58 16.29 25.02
CA SER A 15 -6.79 15.96 24.27
C SER A 15 -6.82 16.75 22.97
N THR A 16 -7.07 16.05 21.88
CA THR A 16 -7.25 16.63 20.54
C THR A 16 -8.71 16.61 20.14
N VAL A 17 -9.15 17.64 19.43
CA VAL A 17 -10.50 17.68 18.83
C VAL A 17 -10.40 17.11 17.42
N LYS A 18 -11.29 16.18 17.09
CA LYS A 18 -11.38 15.69 15.71
C LYS A 18 -11.85 16.82 14.79
N PRO A 19 -11.18 17.05 13.66
CA PRO A 19 -11.68 18.01 12.69
C PRO A 19 -13.00 17.52 12.11
N GLU A 20 -13.99 18.39 12.07
CA GLU A 20 -15.29 18.10 11.47
C GLU A 20 -15.61 19.15 10.41
N ILE A 21 -16.26 18.71 9.34
CA ILE A 21 -16.82 19.63 8.35
C ILE A 21 -18.13 20.16 8.91
N SER A 22 -18.09 21.32 9.54
CA SER A 22 -19.24 21.89 10.23
C SER A 22 -19.39 23.40 9.99
N GLY A 23 -20.54 23.94 10.31
CA GLY A 23 -20.81 25.37 10.30
C GLY A 23 -20.57 26.06 8.95
N ASP A 24 -19.87 27.17 8.97
CA ASP A 24 -19.61 28.00 7.80
C ASP A 24 -18.74 27.30 6.74
N PHE A 25 -17.84 26.41 7.16
CA PHE A 25 -17.05 25.62 6.23
C PHE A 25 -17.93 24.66 5.42
N SER A 26 -18.87 23.97 6.05
CA SER A 26 -19.83 23.09 5.36
C SER A 26 -20.67 23.88 4.35
N LYS A 27 -21.10 25.10 4.73
CA LYS A 27 -21.85 25.98 3.84
C LYS A 27 -21.04 26.43 2.63
N LEU A 28 -19.78 26.82 2.86
CA LEU A 28 -18.86 27.17 1.77
C LEU A 28 -18.64 26.00 0.80
N MET A 29 -18.42 24.80 1.34
CA MET A 29 -18.25 23.59 0.52
C MET A 29 -19.52 23.27 -0.28
N SER A 30 -20.72 23.42 0.31
CA SER A 30 -21.98 23.26 -0.40
C SER A 30 -22.12 24.24 -1.57
N TRP A 31 -21.72 25.49 -1.41
CA TRP A 31 -21.68 26.45 -2.51
C TRP A 31 -20.69 26.04 -3.60
N ALA A 32 -19.46 25.65 -3.21
CA ALA A 32 -18.45 25.17 -4.18
C ALA A 32 -18.97 23.97 -4.98
N ASP A 33 -19.66 23.04 -4.32
CA ASP A 33 -20.24 21.86 -4.94
C ASP A 33 -21.33 22.19 -5.98
N SER A 34 -22.05 23.29 -5.78
CA SER A 34 -23.07 23.73 -6.76
C SER A 34 -22.48 24.30 -8.05
N PHE A 35 -21.22 24.73 -8.06
CA PHE A 35 -20.53 25.30 -9.22
C PHE A 35 -19.56 24.35 -9.89
N ARG A 36 -18.93 23.44 -9.13
CA ARG A 36 -17.94 22.51 -9.69
C ARG A 36 -18.57 21.52 -10.65
N LYS A 37 -17.81 21.18 -11.70
CA LYS A 37 -18.18 20.13 -12.66
C LYS A 37 -17.39 18.84 -12.44
N LEU A 38 -16.17 18.95 -11.92
CA LEU A 38 -15.31 17.82 -11.63
C LEU A 38 -15.60 17.27 -10.24
N LYS A 39 -15.46 15.95 -10.13
CA LYS A 39 -15.54 15.23 -8.85
C LYS A 39 -14.18 15.18 -8.19
N VAL A 40 -14.17 15.14 -6.85
CA VAL A 40 -12.94 15.03 -6.05
C VAL A 40 -12.75 13.56 -5.65
N ARG A 41 -11.61 12.98 -6.06
CA ARG A 41 -11.20 11.63 -5.67
C ARG A 41 -9.98 11.69 -4.78
N THR A 42 -9.94 10.84 -3.78
CA THR A 42 -8.83 10.75 -2.82
C THR A 42 -7.76 9.76 -3.27
N ASN A 43 -6.58 9.85 -2.68
CA ASN A 43 -5.62 8.74 -2.59
C ASN A 43 -5.88 8.02 -1.27
N SER A 44 -6.10 6.71 -1.31
CA SER A 44 -6.35 5.92 -0.12
C SER A 44 -6.02 4.46 -0.36
N GLU A 45 -5.33 3.84 0.58
CA GLU A 45 -4.81 2.49 0.48
C GLU A 45 -5.29 1.56 1.59
N THR A 46 -5.88 2.10 2.65
CA THR A 46 -6.40 1.32 3.79
C THR A 46 -7.90 1.55 4.00
N PRO A 47 -8.62 0.58 4.57
CA PRO A 47 -10.04 0.77 4.92
C PRO A 47 -10.26 1.97 5.85
N LYS A 48 -9.34 2.21 6.80
CA LYS A 48 -9.41 3.33 7.73
C LYS A 48 -9.33 4.67 7.01
N ASP A 49 -8.33 4.84 6.13
CA ASP A 49 -8.14 6.08 5.38
C ASP A 49 -9.30 6.31 4.41
N THR A 50 -9.77 5.23 3.76
CA THR A 50 -10.92 5.25 2.85
C THR A 50 -12.19 5.74 3.56
N LYS A 51 -12.44 5.24 4.78
CA LYS A 51 -13.57 5.68 5.59
C LYS A 51 -13.46 7.18 5.92
N THR A 52 -12.30 7.60 6.40
CA THR A 52 -12.02 9.01 6.72
C THR A 52 -12.21 9.89 5.48
N ALA A 53 -11.65 9.51 4.34
CA ALA A 53 -11.78 10.27 3.10
C ALA A 53 -13.24 10.39 2.66
N LYS A 54 -14.03 9.33 2.78
CA LYS A 54 -15.46 9.36 2.46
C LYS A 54 -16.23 10.26 3.41
N GLU A 55 -15.94 10.26 4.71
CA GLU A 55 -16.52 11.16 5.70
C GLU A 55 -16.19 12.63 5.38
N PHE A 56 -15.03 12.92 4.80
CA PHE A 56 -14.65 14.24 4.30
C PHE A 56 -15.17 14.58 2.90
N GLY A 57 -16.04 13.75 2.32
CA GLY A 57 -16.73 14.05 1.07
C GLY A 57 -16.02 13.59 -0.20
N ALA A 58 -15.06 12.66 -0.12
CA ALA A 58 -14.45 12.07 -1.31
C ALA A 58 -15.48 11.30 -2.14
N GLU A 59 -15.49 11.53 -3.46
CA GLU A 59 -16.43 10.94 -4.41
C GLU A 59 -15.83 9.76 -5.19
N GLY A 60 -14.80 9.15 -4.64
CA GLY A 60 -14.12 8.00 -5.18
C GLY A 60 -12.66 7.94 -4.74
N ILE A 61 -11.99 6.86 -5.10
CA ILE A 61 -10.54 6.72 -4.97
C ILE A 61 -9.91 6.95 -6.35
N GLY A 62 -9.06 7.96 -6.44
CA GLY A 62 -8.30 8.30 -7.65
C GLY A 62 -7.02 7.49 -7.78
N LEU A 63 -6.46 7.04 -6.66
CA LEU A 63 -5.31 6.16 -6.62
C LEU A 63 -5.30 5.33 -5.33
N CYS A 64 -5.35 4.00 -5.50
CA CYS A 64 -5.06 3.03 -4.45
C CYS A 64 -3.75 2.32 -4.81
N ARG A 65 -2.70 2.57 -4.02
CA ARG A 65 -1.37 1.98 -4.20
C ARG A 65 -1.30 0.65 -3.46
N THR A 66 -1.33 -0.44 -4.18
CA THR A 66 -1.38 -1.78 -3.58
C THR A 66 -0.11 -2.16 -2.82
N GLU A 67 1.03 -1.53 -3.14
CA GLU A 67 2.27 -1.72 -2.40
C GLU A 67 2.17 -1.38 -0.91
N HIS A 68 1.35 -0.41 -0.54
CA HIS A 68 1.16 -0.04 0.87
C HIS A 68 0.48 -1.14 1.68
N MET A 69 -0.28 -2.01 1.01
CA MET A 69 -0.90 -3.18 1.65
C MET A 69 0.12 -4.26 2.04
N PHE A 70 1.33 -4.21 1.47
CA PHE A 70 2.38 -5.21 1.69
C PHE A 70 3.35 -4.88 2.82
N PHE A 71 3.37 -3.63 3.32
CA PHE A 71 4.27 -3.22 4.39
C PHE A 71 3.79 -3.57 5.81
N ASP A 72 2.66 -4.25 5.94
CA ASP A 72 2.18 -4.79 7.21
C ASP A 72 3.14 -5.88 7.73
N GLU A 73 3.40 -5.90 9.05
CA GLU A 73 4.36 -6.83 9.66
C GLU A 73 4.04 -8.30 9.41
N GLU A 74 2.75 -8.64 9.34
CA GLU A 74 2.30 -10.02 9.06
C GLU A 74 2.52 -10.44 7.61
N ARG A 75 2.66 -9.47 6.69
CA ARG A 75 2.68 -9.70 5.25
C ARG A 75 4.06 -9.54 4.64
N ILE A 76 4.87 -8.64 5.19
CA ILE A 76 6.18 -8.28 4.62
C ILE A 76 7.09 -9.50 4.45
N LEU A 77 7.01 -10.47 5.36
CA LEU A 77 7.79 -11.70 5.28
C LEU A 77 7.41 -12.55 4.06
N SER A 78 6.12 -12.69 3.76
CA SER A 78 5.65 -13.40 2.56
C SER A 78 5.98 -12.64 1.27
N VAL A 79 6.01 -11.29 1.32
CA VAL A 79 6.48 -10.48 0.18
C VAL A 79 7.96 -10.70 -0.07
N ARG A 80 8.78 -10.72 0.97
CA ARG A 80 10.23 -11.02 0.87
C ARG A 80 10.47 -12.45 0.35
N GLU A 81 9.70 -13.43 0.83
CA GLU A 81 9.72 -14.80 0.32
C GLU A 81 9.38 -14.84 -1.19
N MET A 82 8.35 -14.15 -1.61
CA MET A 82 7.98 -14.02 -3.02
C MET A 82 9.11 -13.43 -3.88
N ILE A 83 9.78 -12.37 -3.40
CA ILE A 83 10.84 -11.68 -4.14
C ILE A 83 12.10 -12.55 -4.25
N LEU A 84 12.45 -13.26 -3.19
CA LEU A 84 13.66 -14.10 -3.11
C LEU A 84 13.46 -15.48 -3.75
N SER A 85 12.21 -15.87 -4.09
CA SER A 85 11.91 -17.13 -4.76
C SER A 85 12.62 -17.25 -6.10
N LYS A 86 13.30 -18.37 -6.30
CA LYS A 86 14.04 -18.66 -7.54
C LYS A 86 13.15 -19.21 -8.65
N THR A 87 12.14 -20.00 -8.26
CA THR A 87 11.23 -20.65 -9.19
C THR A 87 9.86 -19.97 -9.20
N LYS A 88 9.12 -20.18 -10.27
CA LYS A 88 7.72 -19.72 -10.38
C LYS A 88 6.84 -20.42 -9.35
N GLU A 89 7.11 -21.68 -9.09
CA GLU A 89 6.39 -22.55 -8.16
C GLU A 89 6.54 -22.02 -6.72
N ASP A 90 7.76 -21.75 -6.28
CA ASP A 90 8.02 -21.19 -4.94
C ASP A 90 7.36 -19.81 -4.79
N ARG A 91 7.45 -18.98 -5.83
CA ARG A 91 6.79 -17.67 -5.83
C ARG A 91 5.28 -17.78 -5.74
N ALA A 92 4.68 -18.76 -6.42
CA ALA A 92 3.25 -19.00 -6.34
C ALA A 92 2.81 -19.39 -4.91
N ILE A 93 3.61 -20.17 -4.19
CA ILE A 93 3.33 -20.54 -2.78
C ILE A 93 3.31 -19.28 -1.89
N ALA A 94 4.28 -18.37 -2.05
CA ALA A 94 4.32 -17.12 -1.31
C ALA A 94 3.13 -16.21 -1.65
N LEU A 95 2.74 -16.14 -2.92
CA LEU A 95 1.60 -15.36 -3.39
C LEU A 95 0.26 -15.89 -2.86
N GLU A 96 0.10 -17.20 -2.73
CA GLU A 96 -1.12 -17.78 -2.13
C GLU A 96 -1.26 -17.43 -0.63
N LYS A 97 -0.15 -17.15 0.07
CA LYS A 97 -0.19 -16.60 1.44
C LYS A 97 -0.69 -15.15 1.46
N LEU A 98 -0.34 -14.35 0.45
CA LEU A 98 -0.70 -12.94 0.34
C LEU A 98 -2.14 -12.71 -0.15
N LEU A 99 -2.64 -13.60 -1.00
CA LEU A 99 -3.95 -13.48 -1.64
C LEU A 99 -5.11 -13.21 -0.65
N PRO A 100 -5.30 -13.97 0.44
CA PRO A 100 -6.42 -13.74 1.35
C PRO A 100 -6.36 -12.37 2.05
N HIS A 101 -5.16 -11.90 2.37
CA HIS A 101 -4.96 -10.60 3.00
C HIS A 101 -5.35 -9.47 2.04
N GLN A 102 -4.83 -9.49 0.83
CA GLN A 102 -5.10 -8.46 -0.16
C GLN A 102 -6.57 -8.49 -0.63
N LYS A 103 -7.15 -9.68 -0.78
CA LYS A 103 -8.57 -9.84 -1.07
C LYS A 103 -9.45 -9.19 0.02
N LYS A 104 -9.11 -9.41 1.28
CA LYS A 104 -9.82 -8.79 2.41
C LYS A 104 -9.74 -7.27 2.35
N ASP A 105 -8.56 -6.70 2.09
CA ASP A 105 -8.38 -5.26 1.99
C ASP A 105 -9.26 -4.66 0.88
N PHE A 106 -9.28 -5.28 -0.30
CA PHE A 106 -10.14 -4.83 -1.40
C PHE A 106 -11.62 -4.94 -1.07
N ILE A 107 -12.06 -6.05 -0.45
CA ILE A 107 -13.45 -6.21 -0.02
C ILE A 107 -13.85 -5.06 0.92
N ASP A 108 -13.01 -4.73 1.89
CA ASP A 108 -13.31 -3.70 2.87
C ASP A 108 -13.32 -2.30 2.21
N ILE A 109 -12.36 -2.00 1.34
CA ILE A 109 -12.32 -0.75 0.58
C ILE A 109 -13.55 -0.62 -0.33
N PHE A 110 -13.90 -1.67 -1.09
CA PHE A 110 -15.02 -1.64 -2.02
C PHE A 110 -16.37 -1.53 -1.32
N LYS A 111 -16.53 -2.14 -0.14
CA LYS A 111 -17.72 -1.96 0.71
C LYS A 111 -17.88 -0.50 1.15
N ILE A 112 -16.78 0.13 1.61
CA ILE A 112 -16.81 1.54 2.01
C ILE A 112 -17.16 2.43 0.82
N MET A 113 -16.58 2.16 -0.34
CA MET A 113 -16.74 2.95 -1.56
C MET A 113 -17.89 2.48 -2.44
N SER A 114 -18.82 1.66 -1.94
CA SER A 114 -19.93 1.15 -2.72
C SER A 114 -20.67 2.27 -3.48
N GLY A 115 -20.84 2.09 -4.81
CA GLY A 115 -21.42 3.07 -5.72
C GLY A 115 -20.45 4.17 -6.18
N LEU A 116 -19.21 4.20 -5.69
CA LEU A 116 -18.20 5.18 -6.08
C LEU A 116 -17.02 4.50 -6.79
N PRO A 117 -16.37 5.19 -7.73
CA PRO A 117 -15.25 4.61 -8.48
C PRO A 117 -13.99 4.45 -7.63
N VAL A 118 -13.28 3.33 -7.83
CA VAL A 118 -11.98 3.04 -7.22
C VAL A 118 -10.97 2.74 -8.32
N THR A 119 -9.90 3.53 -8.40
CA THR A 119 -8.79 3.29 -9.32
C THR A 119 -7.67 2.59 -8.56
N VAL A 120 -7.42 1.34 -8.88
CA VAL A 120 -6.37 0.53 -8.28
C VAL A 120 -5.12 0.58 -9.14
N ARG A 121 -3.98 0.90 -8.54
CA ARG A 121 -2.67 0.69 -9.15
C ARG A 121 -2.12 -0.66 -8.67
N LEU A 122 -1.93 -1.58 -9.59
CA LEU A 122 -1.25 -2.84 -9.29
C LEU A 122 0.19 -2.56 -8.84
N LEU A 123 0.88 -3.56 -8.29
CA LEU A 123 2.23 -3.44 -7.75
C LEU A 123 3.16 -2.70 -8.73
N ASP A 124 3.67 -1.56 -8.33
CA ASP A 124 4.47 -0.68 -9.19
C ASP A 124 5.93 -0.51 -8.74
N PRO A 125 6.28 -0.35 -7.43
CA PRO A 125 7.65 -0.06 -7.05
C PRO A 125 8.60 -1.22 -7.35
N PRO A 126 9.91 -0.93 -7.49
CA PRO A 126 10.92 -1.97 -7.62
C PRO A 126 10.93 -2.91 -6.42
N LEU A 127 11.21 -4.18 -6.65
CA LEU A 127 11.15 -5.21 -5.61
C LEU A 127 12.14 -4.97 -4.46
N HIS A 128 13.28 -4.31 -4.71
CA HIS A 128 14.27 -4.03 -3.68
C HIS A 128 13.75 -3.12 -2.55
N GLU A 129 12.69 -2.36 -2.77
CA GLU A 129 12.09 -1.51 -1.71
C GLU A 129 11.51 -2.32 -0.56
N PHE A 130 11.12 -3.58 -0.80
CA PHE A 130 10.56 -4.49 0.19
C PHE A 130 11.63 -5.35 0.90
N LEU A 131 12.86 -5.37 0.37
CA LEU A 131 13.91 -6.23 0.88
C LEU A 131 14.43 -5.75 2.24
N PRO A 132 14.96 -6.68 3.07
CA PRO A 132 15.49 -6.34 4.37
C PRO A 132 16.72 -5.43 4.24
N ARG A 133 16.91 -4.53 5.23
CA ARG A 133 18.00 -3.55 5.24
C ARG A 133 18.94 -3.72 6.42
N THR A 134 18.55 -4.48 7.42
CA THR A 134 19.36 -4.73 8.62
C THR A 134 19.76 -6.19 8.69
N ASP A 135 20.93 -6.46 9.27
CA ASP A 135 21.47 -7.84 9.45
C ASP A 135 20.45 -8.74 10.18
N LYS A 136 19.71 -8.17 11.13
CA LYS A 136 18.65 -8.90 11.85
C LYS A 136 17.55 -9.36 10.90
N GLU A 137 17.02 -8.46 10.07
CA GLU A 137 15.98 -8.78 9.10
C GLU A 137 16.46 -9.74 8.03
N ILE A 138 17.73 -9.61 7.58
CA ILE A 138 18.37 -10.51 6.62
C ILE A 138 18.42 -11.92 7.18
N ASN A 139 18.85 -12.07 8.43
CA ASN A 139 18.89 -13.36 9.12
C ASN A 139 17.48 -13.97 9.31
N GLU A 140 16.49 -13.17 9.66
CA GLU A 140 15.10 -13.62 9.77
C GLU A 140 14.56 -14.14 8.44
N VAL A 141 14.79 -13.40 7.36
CA VAL A 141 14.36 -13.79 6.02
C VAL A 141 15.10 -15.04 5.54
N ALA A 142 16.42 -15.12 5.73
CA ALA A 142 17.24 -16.29 5.39
C ALA A 142 16.71 -17.58 6.02
N ASN A 143 16.30 -17.51 7.29
CA ASN A 143 15.69 -18.64 7.99
C ASN A 143 14.31 -19.04 7.39
N ILE A 144 13.50 -18.06 7.00
CA ILE A 144 12.16 -18.31 6.45
C ILE A 144 12.23 -18.92 5.05
N VAL A 145 13.12 -18.40 4.20
CA VAL A 145 13.30 -18.89 2.83
C VAL A 145 14.24 -20.09 2.75
N ASN A 146 14.83 -20.50 3.89
CA ASN A 146 15.80 -21.59 4.00
C ASN A 146 16.99 -21.43 3.03
N LEU A 147 17.54 -20.23 2.97
CA LEU A 147 18.72 -19.88 2.19
C LEU A 147 19.86 -19.44 3.09
N PRO A 148 21.14 -19.62 2.69
CA PRO A 148 22.27 -19.00 3.36
C PRO A 148 22.16 -17.47 3.36
N VAL A 149 22.64 -16.83 4.44
CA VAL A 149 22.62 -15.36 4.57
C VAL A 149 23.35 -14.70 3.40
N GLU A 150 24.50 -15.22 3.03
CA GLU A 150 25.33 -14.71 1.92
C GLU A 150 24.56 -14.75 0.58
N GLU A 151 23.69 -15.72 0.41
CA GLU A 151 22.87 -15.82 -0.81
C GLU A 151 21.75 -14.79 -0.81
N VAL A 152 21.15 -14.53 0.34
CA VAL A 152 20.15 -13.46 0.50
C VAL A 152 20.78 -12.08 0.24
N GLU A 153 21.96 -11.83 0.78
CA GLU A 153 22.72 -10.59 0.56
C GLU A 153 23.06 -10.40 -0.93
N SER A 154 23.58 -11.45 -1.58
CA SER A 154 23.88 -11.40 -3.02
C SER A 154 22.63 -11.07 -3.84
N ARG A 155 21.48 -11.64 -3.47
CA ARG A 155 20.22 -11.38 -4.15
C ARG A 155 19.70 -9.95 -3.92
N ILE A 156 19.92 -9.40 -2.74
CA ILE A 156 19.59 -7.99 -2.44
C ILE A 156 20.42 -7.06 -3.34
N GLU A 157 21.73 -7.33 -3.49
CA GLU A 157 22.60 -6.56 -4.36
C GLU A 157 22.21 -6.66 -5.83
N GLU A 158 21.88 -7.86 -6.33
CA GLU A 158 21.41 -8.07 -7.72
C GLU A 158 20.11 -7.28 -8.03
N LEU A 159 19.22 -7.18 -7.06
CA LEU A 159 17.92 -6.48 -7.23
C LEU A 159 18.03 -4.98 -6.98
N HIS A 160 19.18 -4.49 -6.50
CA HIS A 160 19.35 -3.07 -6.23
C HIS A 160 19.35 -2.26 -7.51
N GLU A 161 18.45 -1.25 -7.58
CA GLU A 161 18.28 -0.38 -8.73
C GLU A 161 18.99 0.96 -8.50
N GLN A 162 19.87 1.34 -9.42
CA GLN A 162 20.51 2.66 -9.38
C GLN A 162 19.50 3.79 -9.64
N ASN A 163 18.55 3.54 -10.53
CA ASN A 163 17.45 4.45 -10.82
C ASN A 163 16.11 3.72 -10.69
N PRO A 164 15.39 3.87 -9.56
CA PRO A 164 14.11 3.20 -9.33
C PRO A 164 13.04 3.49 -10.39
N MET A 165 13.13 4.65 -11.05
CA MET A 165 12.14 5.02 -12.09
C MET A 165 12.29 4.21 -13.38
N LEU A 166 13.52 3.78 -13.69
CA LEU A 166 13.85 3.03 -14.91
C LEU A 166 14.06 1.52 -14.64
N GLY A 167 14.01 1.11 -13.39
CA GLY A 167 14.28 -0.25 -12.95
C GLY A 167 13.23 -1.28 -13.33
N HIS A 168 13.38 -2.48 -12.78
CA HIS A 168 12.50 -3.62 -12.99
C HIS A 168 11.20 -3.47 -12.17
N ARG A 169 10.26 -2.70 -12.69
CA ARG A 169 8.99 -2.37 -12.05
C ARG A 169 7.84 -2.26 -13.06
N GLY A 170 6.62 -2.15 -12.57
CA GLY A 170 5.41 -1.90 -13.36
C GLY A 170 5.25 -2.94 -14.48
N CYS A 171 5.06 -2.50 -15.71
CA CYS A 171 4.86 -3.40 -16.85
C CYS A 171 6.04 -4.34 -17.10
N ARG A 172 7.28 -3.92 -16.86
CA ARG A 172 8.46 -4.78 -17.00
C ARG A 172 8.43 -5.92 -15.99
N LEU A 173 8.07 -5.63 -14.75
CA LEU A 173 7.86 -6.64 -13.70
C LEU A 173 6.73 -7.61 -14.10
N GLY A 174 5.63 -7.10 -14.65
CA GLY A 174 4.50 -7.90 -15.09
C GLY A 174 4.80 -8.85 -16.26
N ILE A 175 5.80 -8.53 -17.08
CA ILE A 175 6.28 -9.43 -18.13
C ILE A 175 7.13 -10.57 -17.53
N SER A 176 8.00 -10.24 -16.59
CA SER A 176 8.93 -11.22 -15.98
C SER A 176 8.25 -12.11 -14.93
N PHE A 177 7.33 -11.55 -14.16
CA PHE A 177 6.63 -12.23 -13.05
C PHE A 177 5.10 -12.00 -13.13
N PRO A 178 4.44 -12.49 -14.18
CA PRO A 178 3.00 -12.27 -14.41
C PRO A 178 2.12 -12.78 -13.28
N GLU A 179 2.57 -13.81 -12.56
CA GLU A 179 1.84 -14.43 -11.45
C GLU A 179 1.56 -13.45 -10.29
N ILE A 180 2.38 -12.41 -10.11
CA ILE A 180 2.15 -11.35 -9.10
C ILE A 180 0.86 -10.59 -9.44
N TYR A 181 0.73 -10.18 -10.69
CA TYR A 181 -0.45 -9.42 -11.17
C TYR A 181 -1.68 -10.31 -11.30
N GLU A 182 -1.50 -11.58 -11.64
CA GLU A 182 -2.58 -12.57 -11.64
C GLU A 182 -3.17 -12.71 -10.23
N MET A 183 -2.31 -12.84 -9.20
CA MET A 183 -2.75 -12.88 -7.80
C MET A 183 -3.52 -11.62 -7.43
N GLN A 184 -3.03 -10.43 -7.80
CA GLN A 184 -3.71 -9.16 -7.51
C GLN A 184 -5.07 -9.08 -8.22
N CYS A 185 -5.16 -9.52 -9.47
CA CYS A 185 -6.44 -9.60 -10.18
C CYS A 185 -7.41 -10.57 -9.49
N ARG A 186 -6.94 -11.72 -9.04
CA ARG A 186 -7.75 -12.67 -8.25
C ARG A 186 -8.21 -12.06 -6.93
N ALA A 187 -7.39 -11.23 -6.29
CA ALA A 187 -7.76 -10.53 -5.06
C ALA A 187 -8.86 -9.46 -5.30
N ILE A 188 -8.86 -8.83 -6.47
CA ILE A 188 -9.84 -7.78 -6.84
C ILE A 188 -11.18 -8.38 -7.28
N PHE A 189 -11.17 -9.47 -8.06
CA PHE A 189 -12.36 -10.00 -8.73
C PHE A 189 -12.85 -11.36 -8.17
N GLY A 190 -12.08 -12.01 -7.34
CA GLY A 190 -12.42 -13.27 -6.69
C GLY A 190 -13.01 -13.07 -5.33
#